data_a48210062a0a84a77622abcb55e0ed20
#
_entry.id   a48210062a0a84a77622abcb55e0ed20
#
_cell.length_a   1.000
_cell.length_b   1.000
_cell.length_c   1.000
_cell.angle_alpha   90.00
_cell.angle_beta   90.00
_cell.angle_gamma   90.00
#
_symmetry.space_group_name_H-M   'P 1'
#
loop_
_entity.id
_entity.type
_entity.pdbx_description
1 polymer ?
#
loop_
_entity_poly.entity_id
_entity_poly.type
_entity_poly.pdbx_seq_one_letter_code
_entity_poly.pdbx_strand_id
1 'polypeptide(L)'
;MNDSKIINDPIFGFIKIPHGLLLDIVEHPLMQRLTRIKQLGLTSMVYPSAQHTRFQHSIGAFHLMSEAITSLTQKGIYIFDSEAEAVEAAILMHDIGHGPFSHVLEHTLISGISHEEISLLMMEQINKEMKGELNLALKIFKNEYPKKFLHQLISSQLDMDRLGYLRRDSFYTGVSEGNIGSARIIKMLDVHNDNLVVNSKGLYSIENYLMARRLMYWQVYLHKTTVSSEKVLVNALLRAKRLAHEGKEIFATPCLRYFLYNDIDAETFRNDRQAQLYYTKLDDSDILSSLKVWTDSNDKVLSILSTDIINRNIFKVEIFENPVDDAYAESKKRTIADMFKISLEEAGYLMSIDTIQKDMYDVNEDQITILFKDNTTKDISESSELLNIALLSKKIRKYYLCYQRF
;
A
#
# COMPACT_ATOMS: atom_id res chain seq x y z
N MET A 1 -22.45 27.91 -13.09
CA MET A 1 -21.47 27.83 -11.99
C MET A 1 -20.72 26.52 -12.17
N ASN A 2 -19.42 26.49 -11.87
CA ASN A 2 -18.64 25.27 -12.04
C ASN A 2 -19.09 24.24 -11.01
N ASP A 3 -19.80 23.20 -11.42
CA ASP A 3 -20.32 22.16 -10.53
C ASP A 3 -19.22 21.17 -10.09
N SER A 4 -17.95 21.57 -10.10
CA SER A 4 -16.82 20.71 -9.73
C SER A 4 -15.63 21.51 -9.20
N LYS A 5 -14.91 20.93 -8.24
CA LYS A 5 -13.57 21.37 -7.80
C LYS A 5 -12.50 20.77 -8.73
N ILE A 6 -11.54 21.57 -9.12
CA ILE A 6 -10.44 21.12 -9.99
C ILE A 6 -9.18 20.92 -9.14
N ILE A 7 -8.58 19.74 -9.24
CA ILE A 7 -7.28 19.41 -8.64
C ILE A 7 -6.26 19.23 -9.77
N ASN A 8 -5.15 19.93 -9.68
CA ASN A 8 -4.05 19.76 -10.64
C ASN A 8 -3.15 18.61 -10.19
N ASP A 9 -3.06 17.56 -11.02
CA ASP A 9 -2.25 16.39 -10.77
C ASP A 9 -1.12 16.28 -11.82
N PRO A 10 0.13 16.04 -11.42
CA PRO A 10 1.26 16.04 -12.35
C PRO A 10 1.25 14.88 -13.36
N ILE A 11 0.42 13.86 -13.14
CA ILE A 11 0.35 12.64 -13.96
C ILE A 11 -0.88 12.64 -14.85
N PHE A 12 -2.02 13.04 -14.27
CA PHE A 12 -3.33 12.98 -14.92
C PHE A 12 -3.85 14.36 -15.38
N GLY A 13 -3.12 15.44 -15.07
CA GLY A 13 -3.53 16.79 -15.40
C GLY A 13 -4.64 17.31 -14.49
N PHE A 14 -5.68 17.89 -15.07
CA PHE A 14 -6.80 18.48 -14.31
C PHE A 14 -7.85 17.41 -13.97
N ILE A 15 -7.92 17.04 -12.71
CA ILE A 15 -8.92 16.11 -12.18
C ILE A 15 -10.08 16.91 -11.64
N LYS A 16 -11.29 16.60 -12.09
CA LYS A 16 -12.54 17.26 -11.67
C LYS A 16 -13.23 16.41 -10.62
N ILE A 17 -13.46 16.97 -9.45
CA ILE A 17 -14.25 16.34 -8.38
C ILE A 17 -15.63 17.00 -8.39
N PRO A 18 -16.71 16.26 -8.67
CA PRO A 18 -18.08 16.77 -8.58
C PRO A 18 -18.40 17.29 -7.18
N HIS A 19 -19.20 18.37 -7.10
CA HIS A 19 -19.75 18.82 -5.82
C HIS A 19 -20.74 17.80 -5.25
N GLY A 20 -20.96 17.81 -3.96
CA GLY A 20 -21.78 16.86 -3.23
C GLY A 20 -20.93 15.74 -2.62
N LEU A 21 -21.46 14.51 -2.60
CA LEU A 21 -20.89 13.38 -1.87
C LEU A 21 -19.37 13.19 -2.11
N LEU A 22 -18.92 13.24 -3.36
CA LEU A 22 -17.51 13.00 -3.69
C LEU A 22 -16.59 14.10 -3.17
N LEU A 23 -17.02 15.37 -3.25
CA LEU A 23 -16.24 16.47 -2.69
C LEU A 23 -16.24 16.43 -1.15
N ASP A 24 -17.37 16.11 -0.54
CA ASP A 24 -17.49 15.99 0.91
C ASP A 24 -16.56 14.88 1.46
N ILE A 25 -16.42 13.75 0.73
CA ILE A 25 -15.45 12.71 1.03
C ILE A 25 -14.02 13.24 0.91
N VAL A 26 -13.69 13.93 -0.18
CA VAL A 26 -12.34 14.47 -0.41
C VAL A 26 -11.96 15.46 0.70
N GLU A 27 -12.90 16.29 1.16
CA GLU A 27 -12.68 17.29 2.22
C GLU A 27 -12.77 16.70 3.64
N HIS A 28 -13.21 15.46 3.79
CA HIS A 28 -13.37 14.81 5.07
C HIS A 28 -12.00 14.67 5.81
N PRO A 29 -11.93 14.92 7.13
CA PRO A 29 -10.67 14.86 7.89
C PRO A 29 -9.89 13.56 7.76
N LEU A 30 -10.57 12.41 7.69
CA LEU A 30 -9.93 11.11 7.50
C LEU A 30 -9.28 10.99 6.12
N MET A 31 -9.89 11.56 5.09
CA MET A 31 -9.32 11.61 3.75
C MET A 31 -8.15 12.61 3.69
N GLN A 32 -8.28 13.78 4.34
CA GLN A 32 -7.22 14.77 4.43
C GLN A 32 -6.00 14.27 5.21
N ARG A 33 -6.15 13.31 6.12
CA ARG A 33 -5.03 12.64 6.80
C ARG A 33 -4.06 12.01 5.79
N LEU A 34 -4.55 11.45 4.69
CA LEU A 34 -3.73 10.83 3.66
C LEU A 34 -2.74 11.80 2.98
N THR A 35 -2.96 13.12 3.08
CA THR A 35 -1.98 14.14 2.62
C THR A 35 -0.69 14.13 3.41
N ARG A 36 -0.66 13.52 4.59
CA ARG A 36 0.48 13.43 5.51
C ARG A 36 1.07 12.02 5.62
N ILE A 37 0.59 11.07 4.79
CA ILE A 37 1.09 9.70 4.71
C ILE A 37 1.66 9.48 3.31
N LYS A 38 2.94 9.17 3.22
CA LYS A 38 3.61 8.88 1.96
C LYS A 38 3.15 7.54 1.40
N GLN A 39 2.91 7.49 0.08
CA GLN A 39 2.53 6.26 -0.63
C GLN A 39 3.60 5.19 -0.50
N LEU A 40 4.86 5.54 -0.72
CA LEU A 40 5.98 4.61 -0.77
C LEU A 40 6.87 4.63 0.49
N GLY A 41 6.40 5.22 1.59
CA GLY A 41 7.10 5.22 2.88
C GLY A 41 8.58 5.58 2.77
N LEU A 42 9.47 4.66 3.14
CA LEU A 42 10.93 4.84 3.15
C LEU A 42 11.60 4.62 1.78
N THR A 43 10.87 4.30 0.73
CA THR A 43 11.41 4.15 -0.64
C THR A 43 12.10 5.43 -1.12
N SER A 44 11.74 6.60 -0.55
CA SER A 44 12.43 7.86 -0.79
C SER A 44 13.92 7.84 -0.40
N MET A 45 14.37 6.90 0.39
CA MET A 45 15.80 6.69 0.68
C MET A 45 16.57 6.13 -0.52
N VAL A 46 15.87 5.54 -1.49
CA VAL A 46 16.43 5.06 -2.77
C VAL A 46 16.12 6.06 -3.88
N TYR A 47 14.86 6.47 -3.94
CA TYR A 47 14.32 7.37 -4.96
C TYR A 47 13.89 8.68 -4.30
N PRO A 48 14.76 9.70 -4.22
CA PRO A 48 14.50 10.91 -3.42
C PRO A 48 13.24 11.68 -3.83
N SER A 49 12.80 11.57 -5.08
CA SER A 49 11.58 12.19 -5.61
C SER A 49 10.29 11.43 -5.25
N ALA A 50 10.37 10.21 -4.71
CA ALA A 50 9.23 9.41 -4.27
C ALA A 50 8.64 9.96 -2.95
N GLN A 51 8.06 11.17 -3.02
CA GLN A 51 7.49 11.90 -1.87
C GLN A 51 5.97 12.06 -1.95
N HIS A 52 5.34 11.52 -2.99
CA HIS A 52 3.90 11.61 -3.17
C HIS A 52 3.14 10.87 -2.06
N THR A 53 1.94 11.34 -1.82
CA THR A 53 1.11 10.92 -0.69
C THR A 53 0.01 9.97 -1.15
N ARG A 54 -0.57 9.24 -0.19
CA ARG A 54 -1.75 8.40 -0.43
C ARG A 54 -2.96 9.20 -0.90
N PHE A 55 -3.09 10.44 -0.46
CA PHE A 55 -4.13 11.32 -0.97
C PHE A 55 -4.01 11.53 -2.49
N GLN A 56 -2.80 11.84 -2.98
CA GLN A 56 -2.56 12.00 -4.42
C GLN A 56 -2.83 10.70 -5.19
N HIS A 57 -2.51 9.54 -4.60
CA HIS A 57 -2.84 8.25 -5.16
C HIS A 57 -4.36 8.05 -5.26
N SER A 58 -5.11 8.24 -4.17
CA SER A 58 -6.56 8.08 -4.15
C SER A 58 -7.27 8.97 -5.17
N ILE A 59 -6.84 10.25 -5.31
CA ILE A 59 -7.37 11.16 -6.32
C ILE A 59 -7.06 10.67 -7.74
N GLY A 60 -5.85 10.10 -7.96
CA GLY A 60 -5.48 9.52 -9.25
C GLY A 60 -6.26 8.25 -9.57
N ALA A 61 -6.50 7.38 -8.60
CA ALA A 61 -7.31 6.18 -8.76
C ALA A 61 -8.78 6.54 -9.06
N PHE A 62 -9.33 7.56 -8.38
CA PHE A 62 -10.63 8.14 -8.70
C PHE A 62 -10.71 8.61 -10.15
N HIS A 63 -9.73 9.35 -10.65
CA HIS A 63 -9.71 9.80 -12.04
C HIS A 63 -9.78 8.63 -13.03
N LEU A 64 -8.97 7.58 -12.80
CA LEU A 64 -9.00 6.37 -13.64
C LEU A 64 -10.33 5.64 -13.55
N MET A 65 -10.98 5.63 -12.38
CA MET A 65 -12.30 5.06 -12.19
C MET A 65 -13.36 5.80 -13.02
N SER A 66 -13.36 7.13 -12.99
CA SER A 66 -14.28 7.95 -13.80
C SER A 66 -14.07 7.71 -15.31
N GLU A 67 -12.80 7.57 -15.76
CA GLU A 67 -12.50 7.19 -17.14
C GLU A 67 -13.00 5.79 -17.49
N ALA A 68 -12.86 4.82 -16.58
CA ALA A 68 -13.31 3.44 -16.79
C ALA A 68 -14.86 3.36 -16.91
N ILE A 69 -15.57 4.02 -15.99
CA ILE A 69 -17.04 4.11 -16.03
C ILE A 69 -17.51 4.76 -17.33
N THR A 70 -16.91 5.89 -17.71
CA THR A 70 -17.23 6.58 -18.96
C THR A 70 -17.00 5.66 -20.18
N SER A 71 -15.86 4.95 -20.21
CA SER A 71 -15.53 4.02 -21.30
C SER A 71 -16.50 2.85 -21.40
N LEU A 72 -16.90 2.26 -20.27
CA LEU A 72 -17.85 1.13 -20.23
C LEU A 72 -19.25 1.60 -20.63
N THR A 73 -19.72 2.75 -20.13
CA THR A 73 -21.02 3.32 -20.51
C THR A 73 -21.09 3.63 -22.00
N GLN A 74 -20.04 4.18 -22.61
CA GLN A 74 -19.96 4.42 -24.05
C GLN A 74 -20.03 3.14 -24.89
N LYS A 75 -19.72 1.97 -24.31
CA LYS A 75 -19.85 0.64 -24.95
C LYS A 75 -21.25 0.03 -24.76
N GLY A 76 -22.15 0.74 -24.08
CA GLY A 76 -23.51 0.27 -23.83
C GLY A 76 -23.67 -0.57 -22.55
N ILE A 77 -22.62 -0.66 -21.71
CA ILE A 77 -22.74 -1.25 -20.37
C ILE A 77 -23.58 -0.30 -19.51
N TYR A 78 -24.70 -0.80 -19.02
CA TYR A 78 -25.61 0.01 -18.24
C TYR A 78 -25.15 0.14 -16.79
N ILE A 79 -24.76 1.35 -16.42
CA ILE A 79 -24.33 1.76 -15.06
C ILE A 79 -25.24 2.90 -14.67
N PHE A 80 -25.97 2.77 -13.55
CA PHE A 80 -26.77 3.86 -12.99
C PHE A 80 -25.86 4.97 -12.46
N ASP A 81 -26.32 6.23 -12.48
CA ASP A 81 -25.58 7.36 -11.91
C ASP A 81 -25.22 7.12 -10.44
N SER A 82 -26.14 6.53 -9.67
CA SER A 82 -25.88 6.15 -8.28
C SER A 82 -24.83 5.04 -8.11
N GLU A 83 -24.70 4.13 -9.07
CA GLU A 83 -23.65 3.10 -9.08
C GLU A 83 -22.29 3.73 -9.44
N ALA A 84 -22.28 4.64 -10.40
CA ALA A 84 -21.10 5.39 -10.78
C ALA A 84 -20.55 6.20 -9.59
N GLU A 85 -21.38 7.00 -8.96
CA GLU A 85 -21.00 7.77 -7.77
C GLU A 85 -20.54 6.87 -6.62
N ALA A 86 -21.22 5.75 -6.40
CA ALA A 86 -20.86 4.80 -5.34
C ALA A 86 -19.50 4.13 -5.54
N VAL A 87 -19.17 3.69 -6.77
CA VAL A 87 -17.87 3.07 -7.06
C VAL A 87 -16.74 4.11 -7.06
N GLU A 88 -17.02 5.34 -7.49
CA GLU A 88 -16.11 6.48 -7.37
C GLU A 88 -15.84 6.86 -5.90
N ALA A 89 -16.86 6.87 -5.06
CA ALA A 89 -16.71 7.05 -3.61
C ALA A 89 -15.89 5.91 -2.97
N ALA A 90 -16.15 4.68 -3.38
CA ALA A 90 -15.42 3.52 -2.85
C ALA A 90 -13.93 3.56 -3.20
N ILE A 91 -13.57 3.88 -4.45
CA ILE A 91 -12.14 3.97 -4.85
C ILE A 91 -11.44 5.19 -4.23
N LEU A 92 -12.13 6.29 -3.96
CA LEU A 92 -11.55 7.41 -3.21
C LEU A 92 -11.10 6.99 -1.80
N MET A 93 -11.86 6.11 -1.16
CA MET A 93 -11.65 5.73 0.24
C MET A 93 -10.93 4.39 0.42
N HIS A 94 -10.60 3.65 -0.66
CA HIS A 94 -10.06 2.28 -0.53
C HIS A 94 -8.82 2.19 0.36
N ASP A 95 -7.96 3.21 0.33
CA ASP A 95 -6.67 3.30 1.06
C ASP A 95 -6.76 4.08 2.37
N ILE A 96 -7.96 4.51 2.80
CA ILE A 96 -8.15 5.43 3.95
C ILE A 96 -7.65 4.83 5.27
N GLY A 97 -7.61 3.50 5.37
CA GLY A 97 -7.17 2.75 6.54
C GLY A 97 -5.65 2.60 6.69
N HIS A 98 -4.87 3.02 5.71
CA HIS A 98 -3.42 2.93 5.85
C HIS A 98 -2.87 3.82 6.95
N GLY A 99 -1.92 3.27 7.74
CA GLY A 99 -1.13 3.99 8.73
C GLY A 99 0.14 4.63 8.15
N PRO A 100 0.89 5.38 8.98
CA PRO A 100 2.18 5.93 8.58
C PRO A 100 3.15 4.82 8.20
N PHE A 101 3.97 5.05 7.16
CA PHE A 101 4.89 4.05 6.61
C PHE A 101 4.23 2.70 6.28
N SER A 102 2.91 2.70 6.16
CA SER A 102 2.05 1.61 5.67
C SER A 102 2.43 0.21 6.18
N HIS A 103 2.82 -0.69 5.28
CA HIS A 103 3.10 -2.10 5.60
C HIS A 103 4.14 -2.32 6.70
N VAL A 104 5.04 -1.35 6.93
CA VAL A 104 6.06 -1.42 7.98
C VAL A 104 5.42 -1.45 9.37
N LEU A 105 4.36 -0.68 9.59
CA LEU A 105 3.74 -0.51 10.90
C LEU A 105 2.46 -1.33 11.09
N GLU A 106 1.95 -1.94 10.04
CA GLU A 106 0.71 -2.72 10.06
C GLU A 106 0.73 -3.84 11.11
N HIS A 107 1.91 -4.42 11.38
CA HIS A 107 2.06 -5.47 12.38
C HIS A 107 2.84 -5.04 13.64
N THR A 108 3.31 -3.79 13.68
CA THR A 108 4.14 -3.29 14.80
C THR A 108 3.32 -2.54 15.84
N LEU A 109 2.39 -1.71 15.39
CA LEU A 109 1.54 -0.90 16.27
C LEU A 109 0.24 -1.62 16.63
N ILE A 110 -0.36 -2.32 15.67
CA ILE A 110 -1.59 -3.08 15.85
C ILE A 110 -1.37 -4.47 15.25
N SER A 111 -1.64 -5.51 16.01
CA SER A 111 -1.45 -6.88 15.52
C SER A 111 -2.75 -7.48 14.97
N GLY A 112 -2.65 -8.20 13.84
CA GLY A 112 -3.72 -9.06 13.34
C GLY A 112 -4.90 -8.37 12.65
N ILE A 113 -4.76 -7.09 12.25
CA ILE A 113 -5.76 -6.37 11.44
C ILE A 113 -5.09 -5.81 10.18
N SER A 114 -5.75 -5.94 9.04
CA SER A 114 -5.25 -5.39 7.77
C SER A 114 -5.70 -3.93 7.57
N HIS A 115 -4.94 -3.20 6.75
CA HIS A 115 -5.34 -1.84 6.36
C HIS A 115 -6.67 -1.80 5.59
N GLU A 116 -7.03 -2.86 4.87
CA GLU A 116 -8.31 -2.98 4.16
C GLU A 116 -9.47 -3.06 5.15
N GLU A 117 -9.30 -3.84 6.23
CA GLU A 117 -10.29 -3.93 7.31
C GLU A 117 -10.42 -2.59 8.07
N ILE A 118 -9.30 -1.91 8.32
CA ILE A 118 -9.31 -0.56 8.90
C ILE A 118 -9.99 0.44 7.94
N SER A 119 -9.73 0.34 6.62
CA SER A 119 -10.43 1.17 5.62
C SER A 119 -11.94 0.98 5.71
N LEU A 120 -12.39 -0.26 5.81
CA LEU A 120 -13.82 -0.55 5.95
C LEU A 120 -14.42 0.06 7.23
N LEU A 121 -13.75 -0.06 8.37
CA LEU A 121 -14.19 0.55 9.63
C LEU A 121 -14.30 2.08 9.52
N MET A 122 -13.33 2.72 8.86
CA MET A 122 -13.35 4.17 8.63
C MET A 122 -14.43 4.58 7.64
N MET A 123 -14.65 3.83 6.55
CA MET A 123 -15.75 4.06 5.62
C MET A 123 -17.11 3.93 6.30
N GLU A 124 -17.29 2.95 7.18
CA GLU A 124 -18.51 2.79 7.98
C GLU A 124 -18.72 3.95 8.96
N GLN A 125 -17.64 4.50 9.52
CA GLN A 125 -17.72 5.71 10.35
C GLN A 125 -18.18 6.91 9.52
N ILE A 126 -17.56 7.18 8.37
CA ILE A 126 -17.94 8.26 7.47
C ILE A 126 -19.40 8.09 7.02
N ASN A 127 -19.82 6.87 6.69
CA ASN A 127 -21.20 6.57 6.30
C ASN A 127 -22.22 6.94 7.39
N LYS A 128 -21.88 6.69 8.67
CA LYS A 128 -22.72 7.11 9.80
C LYS A 128 -22.82 8.64 9.90
N GLU A 129 -21.71 9.33 9.73
CA GLU A 129 -21.64 10.79 9.74
C GLU A 129 -22.43 11.41 8.57
N MET A 130 -22.39 10.77 7.39
CA MET A 130 -23.15 11.14 6.18
C MET A 130 -24.54 10.48 6.10
N LYS A 131 -25.08 10.00 7.23
CA LYS A 131 -26.46 9.48 7.36
C LYS A 131 -26.84 8.38 6.37
N GLY A 132 -25.87 7.55 5.96
CA GLY A 132 -26.09 6.39 5.12
C GLY A 132 -25.92 6.63 3.62
N GLU A 133 -25.41 7.77 3.20
CA GLU A 133 -25.18 8.07 1.77
C GLU A 133 -24.15 7.14 1.11
N LEU A 134 -23.27 6.50 1.89
CA LEU A 134 -22.25 5.55 1.41
C LEU A 134 -22.72 4.08 1.42
N ASN A 135 -23.99 3.79 1.72
CA ASN A 135 -24.47 2.40 1.81
C ASN A 135 -24.19 1.58 0.55
N LEU A 136 -24.36 2.17 -0.63
CA LEU A 136 -24.10 1.48 -1.90
C LEU A 136 -22.59 1.31 -2.13
N ALA A 137 -21.78 2.32 -1.84
CA ALA A 137 -20.32 2.26 -1.92
C ALA A 137 -19.75 1.15 -1.04
N LEU A 138 -20.25 1.01 0.20
CA LEU A 138 -19.87 -0.07 1.12
C LEU A 138 -20.24 -1.45 0.57
N LYS A 139 -21.44 -1.62 0.00
CA LYS A 139 -21.85 -2.90 -0.62
C LYS A 139 -20.96 -3.29 -1.81
N ILE A 140 -20.62 -2.31 -2.66
CA ILE A 140 -19.70 -2.54 -3.79
C ILE A 140 -18.31 -2.88 -3.28
N PHE A 141 -17.79 -2.13 -2.31
CA PHE A 141 -16.47 -2.36 -1.71
C PHE A 141 -16.36 -3.76 -1.07
N LYS A 142 -17.42 -4.22 -0.38
CA LYS A 142 -17.48 -5.55 0.24
C LYS A 142 -17.76 -6.70 -0.73
N ASN A 143 -17.87 -6.44 -2.04
CA ASN A 143 -18.28 -7.43 -3.06
C ASN A 143 -19.67 -8.05 -2.79
N GLU A 144 -20.56 -7.31 -2.16
CA GLU A 144 -21.93 -7.73 -1.83
C GLU A 144 -22.97 -7.24 -2.85
N TYR A 145 -22.51 -6.51 -3.89
CA TYR A 145 -23.37 -5.96 -4.93
C TYR A 145 -23.45 -6.90 -6.15
N PRO A 146 -24.63 -7.06 -6.81
CA PRO A 146 -24.80 -8.05 -7.89
C PRO A 146 -23.89 -7.83 -9.09
N LYS A 147 -23.64 -6.58 -9.51
CA LYS A 147 -22.73 -6.25 -10.61
C LYS A 147 -21.27 -6.36 -10.13
N LYS A 148 -20.72 -7.55 -10.24
CA LYS A 148 -19.36 -7.87 -9.71
C LYS A 148 -18.27 -7.02 -10.33
N PHE A 149 -18.40 -6.65 -11.61
CA PHE A 149 -17.40 -5.81 -12.28
C PHE A 149 -17.15 -4.47 -11.58
N LEU A 150 -18.14 -3.90 -10.86
CA LEU A 150 -17.94 -2.67 -10.09
C LEU A 150 -16.95 -2.87 -8.94
N HIS A 151 -17.03 -3.99 -8.23
CA HIS A 151 -16.03 -4.34 -7.23
C HIS A 151 -14.68 -4.64 -7.89
N GLN A 152 -14.66 -5.36 -9.00
CA GLN A 152 -13.44 -5.71 -9.73
C GLN A 152 -12.69 -4.49 -10.27
N LEU A 153 -13.37 -3.39 -10.53
CA LEU A 153 -12.73 -2.10 -10.85
C LEU A 153 -11.99 -1.49 -9.66
N ILE A 154 -12.39 -1.82 -8.40
CA ILE A 154 -11.74 -1.34 -7.17
C ILE A 154 -10.63 -2.29 -6.73
N SER A 155 -10.91 -3.61 -6.75
CA SER A 155 -10.02 -4.65 -6.23
C SER A 155 -10.09 -5.89 -7.11
N SER A 156 -9.05 -6.08 -7.93
CA SER A 156 -8.80 -7.28 -8.74
C SER A 156 -7.33 -7.30 -9.20
N GLN A 157 -6.94 -8.22 -10.08
CA GLN A 157 -5.60 -8.18 -10.66
C GLN A 157 -5.40 -7.10 -11.74
N LEU A 158 -6.49 -6.47 -12.18
CA LEU A 158 -6.51 -5.37 -13.14
C LEU A 158 -7.55 -4.32 -12.73
N ASP A 159 -7.27 -3.59 -11.67
CA ASP A 159 -8.13 -2.59 -11.08
C ASP A 159 -7.56 -1.16 -11.25
N MET A 160 -8.35 -0.15 -10.88
CA MET A 160 -7.97 1.25 -11.02
C MET A 160 -6.94 1.67 -9.97
N ASP A 161 -6.89 1.01 -8.82
CA ASP A 161 -5.84 1.17 -7.82
C ASP A 161 -4.47 0.81 -8.41
N ARG A 162 -4.32 -0.41 -8.94
CA ARG A 162 -3.05 -0.91 -9.51
C ARG A 162 -2.60 -0.10 -10.72
N LEU A 163 -3.50 0.25 -11.61
CA LEU A 163 -3.21 1.13 -12.74
C LEU A 163 -2.77 2.53 -12.26
N GLY A 164 -3.39 3.02 -11.19
CA GLY A 164 -3.09 4.30 -10.56
C GLY A 164 -1.71 4.34 -9.94
N TYR A 165 -1.41 3.41 -9.00
CA TYR A 165 -0.14 3.43 -8.30
C TYR A 165 1.04 3.09 -9.22
N LEU A 166 0.95 2.11 -10.13
CA LEU A 166 2.04 1.78 -11.03
C LEU A 166 2.48 3.00 -11.85
N ARG A 167 1.53 3.73 -12.41
CA ARG A 167 1.83 4.93 -13.19
C ARG A 167 2.40 6.05 -12.33
N ARG A 168 1.85 6.26 -11.14
CA ARG A 168 2.30 7.29 -10.20
C ARG A 168 3.68 7.00 -9.64
N ASP A 169 3.89 5.78 -9.19
CA ASP A 169 5.15 5.35 -8.61
C ASP A 169 6.29 5.36 -9.65
N SER A 170 6.01 4.92 -10.89
CA SER A 170 6.93 5.04 -12.02
C SER A 170 7.37 6.49 -12.23
N PHE A 171 6.42 7.42 -12.26
CA PHE A 171 6.71 8.84 -12.44
C PHE A 171 7.57 9.40 -11.31
N TYR A 172 7.19 9.19 -10.07
CA TYR A 172 7.89 9.77 -8.92
C TYR A 172 9.20 9.06 -8.57
N THR A 173 9.38 7.80 -8.92
CA THR A 173 10.66 7.10 -8.77
C THR A 173 11.60 7.33 -9.96
N GLY A 174 11.07 7.72 -11.11
CA GLY A 174 11.82 7.81 -12.35
C GLY A 174 12.13 6.45 -12.99
N VAL A 175 11.47 5.38 -12.53
CA VAL A 175 11.63 4.02 -13.08
C VAL A 175 10.71 3.85 -14.29
N SER A 176 11.26 3.99 -15.47
CA SER A 176 10.51 4.01 -16.75
C SER A 176 9.80 2.70 -17.07
N GLU A 177 10.28 1.59 -16.53
CA GLU A 177 9.70 0.25 -16.71
C GLU A 177 8.29 0.13 -16.14
N GLY A 178 7.92 0.98 -15.19
CA GLY A 178 6.57 1.07 -14.65
C GLY A 178 5.58 1.86 -15.52
N ASN A 179 6.03 2.42 -16.65
CA ASN A 179 5.16 3.20 -17.52
C ASN A 179 4.22 2.28 -18.31
N ILE A 180 2.96 2.28 -17.92
CA ILE A 180 1.88 1.49 -18.52
C ILE A 180 0.92 2.38 -19.32
N GLY A 181 0.39 1.84 -20.39
CA GLY A 181 -0.64 2.50 -21.21
C GLY A 181 -2.03 2.44 -20.58
N SER A 182 -2.23 2.98 -19.36
CA SER A 182 -3.50 2.88 -18.62
C SER A 182 -4.71 3.33 -19.43
N ALA A 183 -4.62 4.43 -20.17
CA ALA A 183 -5.71 4.93 -21.00
C ALA A 183 -6.13 3.91 -22.11
N ARG A 184 -5.16 3.18 -22.70
CA ARG A 184 -5.45 2.13 -23.65
C ARG A 184 -6.08 0.91 -22.97
N ILE A 185 -5.55 0.52 -21.80
CA ILE A 185 -6.12 -0.59 -21.01
C ILE A 185 -7.58 -0.29 -20.71
N ILE A 186 -7.89 0.87 -20.16
CA ILE A 186 -9.27 1.30 -19.83
C ILE A 186 -10.18 1.25 -21.05
N LYS A 187 -9.70 1.69 -22.21
CA LYS A 187 -10.47 1.58 -23.47
C LYS A 187 -10.72 0.14 -23.91
N MET A 188 -9.90 -0.81 -23.48
CA MET A 188 -10.07 -2.25 -23.80
C MET A 188 -10.88 -3.00 -22.76
N LEU A 189 -11.17 -2.42 -21.57
CA LEU A 189 -12.08 -3.02 -20.60
C LEU A 189 -13.47 -3.22 -21.20
N ASP A 190 -14.12 -4.30 -20.82
CA ASP A 190 -15.49 -4.64 -21.18
C ASP A 190 -16.14 -5.43 -20.04
N VAL A 191 -17.41 -5.77 -20.16
CA VAL A 191 -18.14 -6.58 -19.18
C VAL A 191 -18.78 -7.78 -19.88
N HIS A 192 -18.55 -8.95 -19.34
CA HIS A 192 -19.16 -10.19 -19.82
C HIS A 192 -19.70 -11.01 -18.65
N ASN A 193 -20.99 -11.32 -18.64
CA ASN A 193 -21.66 -12.03 -17.54
C ASN A 193 -21.39 -11.39 -16.16
N ASP A 194 -21.60 -10.06 -16.06
CA ASP A 194 -21.37 -9.24 -14.86
C ASP A 194 -19.93 -9.23 -14.32
N ASN A 195 -18.96 -9.77 -15.06
CA ASN A 195 -17.55 -9.73 -14.71
C ASN A 195 -16.76 -8.79 -15.64
N LEU A 196 -15.74 -8.15 -15.08
CA LEU A 196 -14.79 -7.32 -15.82
C LEU A 196 -13.95 -8.22 -16.74
N VAL A 197 -13.85 -7.86 -18.01
CA VAL A 197 -13.04 -8.56 -19.01
C VAL A 197 -12.25 -7.56 -19.84
N VAL A 198 -11.26 -8.04 -20.57
CA VAL A 198 -10.49 -7.24 -21.53
C VAL A 198 -10.73 -7.74 -22.93
N ASN A 199 -11.10 -6.84 -23.84
CA ASN A 199 -11.21 -7.18 -25.26
C ASN A 199 -9.86 -7.70 -25.79
N SER A 200 -9.85 -8.74 -26.62
CA SER A 200 -8.64 -9.37 -27.18
C SER A 200 -7.68 -8.41 -27.88
N LYS A 201 -8.17 -7.28 -28.39
CA LYS A 201 -7.33 -6.19 -28.94
C LYS A 201 -6.43 -5.52 -27.88
N GLY A 202 -6.73 -5.71 -26.60
CA GLY A 202 -5.96 -5.23 -25.45
C GLY A 202 -4.86 -6.17 -24.99
N LEU A 203 -4.74 -7.36 -25.53
CA LEU A 203 -3.86 -8.44 -25.05
C LEU A 203 -2.42 -7.94 -24.77
N TYR A 204 -1.78 -7.34 -25.75
CA TYR A 204 -0.40 -6.81 -25.59
C TYR A 204 -0.27 -5.70 -24.54
N SER A 205 -1.34 -4.95 -24.30
CA SER A 205 -1.33 -3.92 -23.25
C SER A 205 -1.37 -4.56 -21.85
N ILE A 206 -2.06 -5.68 -21.70
CA ILE A 206 -2.11 -6.45 -20.45
C ILE A 206 -0.78 -7.18 -20.22
N GLU A 207 -0.17 -7.75 -21.26
CA GLU A 207 1.18 -8.33 -21.15
C GLU A 207 2.20 -7.31 -20.68
N ASN A 208 2.20 -6.10 -21.27
CA ASN A 208 3.06 -5.01 -20.84
C ASN A 208 2.78 -4.58 -19.38
N TYR A 209 1.50 -4.50 -18.99
CA TYR A 209 1.09 -4.20 -17.62
C TYR A 209 1.65 -5.22 -16.62
N LEU A 210 1.52 -6.51 -16.89
CA LEU A 210 2.04 -7.57 -16.01
C LEU A 210 3.57 -7.53 -15.92
N MET A 211 4.25 -7.24 -17.03
CA MET A 211 5.70 -7.07 -17.04
C MET A 211 6.14 -5.83 -16.24
N ALA A 212 5.49 -4.69 -16.47
CA ALA A 212 5.76 -3.45 -15.75
C ALA A 212 5.54 -3.64 -14.23
N ARG A 213 4.45 -4.29 -13.83
CA ARG A 213 4.17 -4.64 -12.44
C ARG A 213 5.30 -5.46 -11.82
N ARG A 214 5.78 -6.49 -12.53
CA ARG A 214 6.91 -7.33 -12.07
C ARG A 214 8.19 -6.51 -11.87
N LEU A 215 8.52 -5.66 -12.83
CA LEU A 215 9.73 -4.84 -12.76
C LEU A 215 9.66 -3.82 -11.63
N MET A 216 8.53 -3.15 -11.44
CA MET A 216 8.31 -2.23 -10.34
C MET A 216 8.44 -2.92 -8.97
N TYR A 217 7.92 -4.16 -8.83
CA TYR A 217 8.08 -4.90 -7.59
C TYR A 217 9.55 -5.10 -7.23
N TRP A 218 10.39 -5.53 -8.16
CA TRP A 218 11.79 -5.81 -7.86
C TRP A 218 12.67 -4.58 -7.81
N GLN A 219 12.40 -3.57 -8.64
CA GLN A 219 13.22 -2.37 -8.68
C GLN A 219 12.83 -1.36 -7.59
N VAL A 220 11.56 -1.26 -7.23
CA VAL A 220 11.05 -0.22 -6.32
C VAL A 220 10.62 -0.82 -4.98
N TYR A 221 9.56 -1.63 -4.96
CA TYR A 221 8.91 -2.04 -3.72
C TYR A 221 9.76 -3.01 -2.89
N LEU A 222 10.47 -3.92 -3.54
CA LEU A 222 11.34 -4.91 -2.91
C LEU A 222 12.83 -4.59 -3.09
N HIS A 223 13.17 -3.33 -3.39
CA HIS A 223 14.56 -2.91 -3.47
C HIS A 223 15.24 -3.13 -2.12
N LYS A 224 16.41 -3.79 -2.12
CA LYS A 224 17.14 -4.18 -0.89
C LYS A 224 17.31 -3.05 0.13
N THR A 225 17.52 -1.83 -0.37
CA THR A 225 17.69 -0.63 0.47
C THR A 225 16.37 -0.21 1.11
N THR A 226 15.24 -0.29 0.38
CA THR A 226 13.90 -0.06 0.93
C THR A 226 13.60 -1.06 2.03
N VAL A 227 13.75 -2.36 1.75
CA VAL A 227 13.55 -3.43 2.74
C VAL A 227 14.43 -3.21 3.98
N SER A 228 15.69 -2.85 3.78
CA SER A 228 16.61 -2.55 4.88
C SER A 228 16.13 -1.40 5.76
N SER A 229 15.73 -0.29 5.14
CA SER A 229 15.26 0.90 5.89
C SER A 229 13.98 0.61 6.68
N GLU A 230 13.09 -0.19 6.11
CA GLU A 230 11.88 -0.65 6.79
C GLU A 230 12.21 -1.51 8.02
N LYS A 231 13.20 -2.41 7.92
CA LYS A 231 13.62 -3.22 9.08
C LYS A 231 14.24 -2.39 10.20
N VAL A 232 15.04 -1.37 9.86
CA VAL A 232 15.57 -0.45 10.88
C VAL A 232 14.42 0.28 11.59
N LEU A 233 13.41 0.76 10.84
CA LEU A 233 12.26 1.45 11.42
C LEU A 233 11.41 0.51 12.30
N VAL A 234 11.10 -0.69 11.84
CA VAL A 234 10.38 -1.71 12.63
C VAL A 234 11.12 -1.97 13.95
N ASN A 235 12.44 -2.21 13.88
CA ASN A 235 13.23 -2.52 15.06
C ASN A 235 13.32 -1.33 16.04
N ALA A 236 13.37 -0.10 15.52
CA ALA A 236 13.33 1.10 16.38
C ALA A 236 12.01 1.20 17.16
N LEU A 237 10.88 0.96 16.48
CA LEU A 237 9.56 0.99 17.11
C LEU A 237 9.37 -0.17 18.10
N LEU A 238 9.81 -1.38 17.74
CA LEU A 238 9.79 -2.52 18.65
C LEU A 238 10.63 -2.27 19.92
N ARG A 239 11.84 -1.67 19.75
CA ARG A 239 12.67 -1.30 20.89
C ARG A 239 11.98 -0.22 21.76
N ALA A 240 11.42 0.81 21.15
CA ALA A 240 10.68 1.85 21.86
C ALA A 240 9.48 1.28 22.64
N LYS A 241 8.70 0.39 22.01
CA LYS A 241 7.58 -0.30 22.64
C LYS A 241 8.05 -1.16 23.83
N ARG A 242 9.11 -1.92 23.65
CA ARG A 242 9.71 -2.72 24.74
C ARG A 242 10.11 -1.87 25.93
N LEU A 243 10.80 -0.75 25.69
CA LEU A 243 11.23 0.18 26.74
C LEU A 243 10.02 0.82 27.46
N ALA A 244 8.99 1.19 26.72
CA ALA A 244 7.74 1.71 27.29
C ALA A 244 7.07 0.67 28.22
N HIS A 245 7.03 -0.61 27.84
CA HIS A 245 6.49 -1.70 28.66
C HIS A 245 7.38 -2.02 29.88
N GLU A 246 8.66 -1.72 29.81
CA GLU A 246 9.59 -1.80 30.96
C GLU A 246 9.43 -0.60 31.93
N GLY A 247 8.47 0.29 31.66
CA GLY A 247 8.20 1.46 32.50
C GLY A 247 9.14 2.65 32.25
N LYS A 248 9.96 2.61 31.19
CA LYS A 248 10.81 3.75 30.82
C LYS A 248 9.97 4.81 30.12
N GLU A 249 10.26 6.07 30.42
CA GLU A 249 9.62 7.17 29.72
C GLU A 249 10.24 7.35 28.32
N ILE A 250 9.41 7.14 27.29
CA ILE A 250 9.79 7.29 25.88
C ILE A 250 9.00 8.45 25.29
N PHE A 251 9.71 9.40 24.70
CA PHE A 251 9.07 10.49 23.96
C PHE A 251 8.23 9.91 22.82
N ALA A 252 7.01 10.36 22.72
CA ALA A 252 6.13 10.12 21.56
C ALA A 252 5.02 11.17 21.55
N THR A 253 4.49 11.46 20.35
CA THR A 253 3.26 12.25 20.26
C THR A 253 2.11 11.50 20.94
N PRO A 254 1.05 12.19 21.39
CA PRO A 254 -0.05 11.52 22.09
C PRO A 254 -0.63 10.31 21.36
N CYS A 255 -0.71 10.39 20.02
CA CYS A 255 -1.24 9.30 19.20
C CYS A 255 -0.28 8.10 19.19
N LEU A 256 0.99 8.31 18.93
CA LEU A 256 1.98 7.22 18.91
C LEU A 256 2.18 6.65 20.31
N ARG A 257 2.19 7.50 21.35
CA ARG A 257 2.32 7.08 22.76
C ARG A 257 1.29 6.01 23.12
N TYR A 258 0.05 6.20 22.69
CA TYR A 258 -1.01 5.22 22.95
C TYR A 258 -0.63 3.81 22.47
N PHE A 259 -0.12 3.68 21.24
CA PHE A 259 0.27 2.39 20.65
C PHE A 259 1.60 1.84 21.18
N LEU A 260 2.49 2.68 21.67
CA LEU A 260 3.74 2.21 22.29
C LEU A 260 3.52 1.65 23.70
N TYR A 261 2.57 2.19 24.46
CA TYR A 261 2.35 1.82 25.86
C TYR A 261 1.23 0.78 26.04
N ASN A 262 0.49 0.44 24.99
CA ASN A 262 -0.58 -0.52 25.03
C ASN A 262 -0.40 -1.58 23.94
N ASP A 263 -0.76 -2.82 24.26
CA ASP A 263 -0.86 -3.89 23.27
C ASP A 263 -2.25 -3.86 22.65
N ILE A 264 -2.31 -3.49 21.38
CA ILE A 264 -3.54 -3.37 20.61
C ILE A 264 -3.53 -4.48 19.56
N ASP A 265 -4.44 -5.42 19.70
CA ASP A 265 -4.75 -6.42 18.69
C ASP A 265 -5.99 -6.03 17.87
N ALA A 266 -6.34 -6.88 16.91
CA ALA A 266 -7.50 -6.66 16.05
C ALA A 266 -8.81 -6.57 16.82
N GLU A 267 -9.00 -7.39 17.85
CA GLU A 267 -10.23 -7.40 18.65
C GLU A 267 -10.34 -6.11 19.48
N THR A 268 -9.26 -5.76 20.16
CA THR A 268 -9.16 -4.50 20.91
C THR A 268 -9.40 -3.31 20.01
N PHE A 269 -8.77 -3.27 18.82
CA PHE A 269 -8.93 -2.15 17.90
C PHE A 269 -10.37 -1.99 17.40
N ARG A 270 -11.07 -3.10 17.10
CA ARG A 270 -12.49 -3.05 16.68
C ARG A 270 -13.41 -2.50 17.75
N ASN A 271 -13.11 -2.76 19.02
CA ASN A 271 -13.97 -2.45 20.16
C ASN A 271 -13.55 -1.18 20.93
N ASP A 272 -12.30 -0.75 20.81
CA ASP A 272 -11.79 0.41 21.51
C ASP A 272 -11.86 1.69 20.64
N ARG A 273 -12.87 2.49 20.94
CA ARG A 273 -13.06 3.79 20.27
C ARG A 273 -11.86 4.74 20.45
N GLN A 274 -11.11 4.64 21.56
CA GLN A 274 -9.95 5.47 21.81
C GLN A 274 -8.77 5.06 20.90
N ALA A 275 -8.55 3.76 20.70
CA ALA A 275 -7.56 3.25 19.75
C ALA A 275 -7.88 3.71 18.32
N GLN A 276 -9.13 3.59 17.88
CA GLN A 276 -9.57 4.09 16.58
C GLN A 276 -9.33 5.59 16.45
N LEU A 277 -9.72 6.40 17.45
CA LEU A 277 -9.53 7.84 17.44
C LEU A 277 -8.05 8.25 17.36
N TYR A 278 -7.16 7.59 18.08
CA TYR A 278 -5.73 7.88 17.99
C TYR A 278 -5.13 7.43 16.65
N TYR A 279 -5.58 6.29 16.12
CA TYR A 279 -5.15 5.83 14.80
C TYR A 279 -5.52 6.83 13.69
N THR A 280 -6.72 7.40 13.74
CA THR A 280 -7.15 8.39 12.73
C THR A 280 -6.35 9.71 12.80
N LYS A 281 -5.59 9.95 13.85
CA LYS A 281 -4.72 11.13 14.00
C LYS A 281 -3.25 10.83 13.72
N LEU A 282 -2.88 9.55 13.62
CA LEU A 282 -1.50 9.11 13.44
C LEU A 282 -1.07 9.27 11.97
N ASP A 283 0.08 9.91 11.74
CA ASP A 283 0.69 10.08 10.42
C ASP A 283 2.23 9.97 10.46
N ASP A 284 2.89 10.15 9.32
CA ASP A 284 4.35 10.02 9.19
C ASP A 284 5.11 10.97 10.12
N SER A 285 4.53 12.13 10.45
CA SER A 285 5.17 13.14 11.31
C SER A 285 5.32 12.66 12.75
N ASP A 286 4.38 11.85 13.25
CA ASP A 286 4.46 11.28 14.61
C ASP A 286 5.69 10.40 14.76
N ILE A 287 5.94 9.56 13.76
CA ILE A 287 7.06 8.63 13.73
C ILE A 287 8.38 9.38 13.55
N LEU A 288 8.46 10.29 12.56
CA LEU A 288 9.69 11.04 12.28
C LEU A 288 10.09 11.95 13.42
N SER A 289 9.13 12.61 14.08
CA SER A 289 9.42 13.45 15.25
C SER A 289 9.95 12.63 16.40
N SER A 290 9.37 11.46 16.64
CA SER A 290 9.84 10.55 17.70
C SER A 290 11.23 10.02 17.41
N LEU A 291 11.51 9.57 16.19
CA LEU A 291 12.85 9.14 15.78
C LEU A 291 13.90 10.22 15.99
N LYS A 292 13.60 11.48 15.65
CA LYS A 292 14.55 12.61 15.88
C LYS A 292 14.88 12.80 17.35
N VAL A 293 13.92 12.66 18.25
CA VAL A 293 14.16 12.75 19.70
C VAL A 293 14.91 11.51 20.20
N TRP A 294 14.61 10.33 19.67
CA TRP A 294 15.25 9.07 20.06
C TRP A 294 16.73 8.97 19.66
N THR A 295 17.21 9.82 18.74
CA THR A 295 18.66 9.88 18.46
C THR A 295 19.48 10.17 19.73
N ASP A 296 18.94 10.94 20.65
CA ASP A 296 19.56 11.31 21.93
C ASP A 296 19.08 10.44 23.10
N SER A 297 18.48 9.28 22.82
CA SER A 297 18.01 8.35 23.85
C SER A 297 19.16 7.81 24.68
N ASN A 298 18.95 7.67 25.99
CA ASN A 298 19.86 6.95 26.88
C ASN A 298 19.94 5.45 26.58
N ASP A 299 18.96 4.90 25.89
CA ASP A 299 19.00 3.52 25.39
C ASP A 299 19.83 3.48 24.10
N LYS A 300 20.95 2.78 24.19
CA LYS A 300 21.95 2.72 23.11
C LYS A 300 21.39 2.16 21.81
N VAL A 301 20.56 1.13 21.90
CA VAL A 301 19.97 0.47 20.73
C VAL A 301 18.96 1.38 20.04
N LEU A 302 18.07 2.01 20.81
CA LEU A 302 17.10 2.95 20.28
C LEU A 302 17.78 4.15 19.63
N SER A 303 18.84 4.69 20.27
CA SER A 303 19.62 5.80 19.73
C SER A 303 20.31 5.42 18.39
N ILE A 304 20.94 4.24 18.31
CA ILE A 304 21.58 3.76 17.07
C ILE A 304 20.53 3.64 15.94
N LEU A 305 19.45 2.91 16.16
CA LEU A 305 18.42 2.67 15.14
C LEU A 305 17.79 3.98 14.64
N SER A 306 17.51 4.90 15.56
CA SER A 306 16.93 6.19 15.23
C SER A 306 17.91 7.06 14.43
N THR A 307 19.18 7.11 14.87
CA THR A 307 20.26 7.83 14.16
C THR A 307 20.48 7.26 12.76
N ASP A 308 20.39 5.94 12.61
CA ASP A 308 20.56 5.25 11.33
C ASP A 308 19.46 5.61 10.33
N ILE A 309 18.20 5.70 10.78
CA ILE A 309 17.10 6.17 9.92
C ILE A 309 17.31 7.63 9.53
N ILE A 310 17.57 8.51 10.50
CA ILE A 310 17.70 9.96 10.27
C ILE A 310 18.88 10.26 9.34
N ASN A 311 20.01 9.57 9.53
CA ASN A 311 21.25 9.80 8.78
C ASN A 311 21.41 8.85 7.58
N ARG A 312 20.42 7.99 7.31
CA ARG A 312 20.45 7.02 6.21
C ARG A 312 21.61 6.00 6.31
N ASN A 313 22.00 5.61 7.52
CA ASN A 313 22.99 4.54 7.78
C ASN A 313 22.31 3.19 7.91
N ILE A 314 21.51 2.83 6.91
CA ILE A 314 20.66 1.63 6.95
C ILE A 314 21.48 0.33 6.97
N PHE A 315 20.87 -0.75 7.41
CA PHE A 315 21.47 -2.07 7.52
C PHE A 315 22.11 -2.54 6.21
N LYS A 316 23.18 -3.31 6.32
CA LYS A 316 23.69 -4.11 5.21
C LYS A 316 22.73 -5.24 4.93
N VAL A 317 22.52 -5.53 3.64
CA VAL A 317 21.63 -6.61 3.19
C VAL A 317 22.40 -7.67 2.46
N GLU A 318 22.24 -8.91 2.87
CA GLU A 318 22.66 -10.10 2.15
C GLU A 318 21.42 -10.88 1.72
N ILE A 319 21.39 -11.32 0.45
CA ILE A 319 20.25 -12.02 -0.14
C ILE A 319 20.69 -13.45 -0.50
N PHE A 320 19.87 -14.42 -0.11
CA PHE A 320 20.12 -15.83 -0.31
C PHE A 320 18.98 -16.50 -1.06
N GLU A 321 19.30 -17.54 -1.82
CA GLU A 321 18.31 -18.40 -2.51
C GLU A 321 17.71 -19.47 -1.57
N ASN A 322 18.42 -19.80 -0.51
CA ASN A 322 18.02 -20.75 0.53
C ASN A 322 17.88 -20.04 1.88
N PRO A 323 17.20 -20.64 2.86
CA PRO A 323 17.13 -20.10 4.23
C PRO A 323 18.53 -19.73 4.76
N VAL A 324 18.59 -18.63 5.49
CA VAL A 324 19.82 -18.16 6.12
C VAL A 324 20.27 -19.22 7.15
N ASP A 325 21.53 -19.60 7.11
CA ASP A 325 22.11 -20.53 8.08
C ASP A 325 22.10 -19.91 9.49
N ASP A 326 21.55 -20.64 10.46
CA ASP A 326 21.38 -20.16 11.83
C ASP A 326 22.75 -19.86 12.51
N ALA A 327 23.77 -20.67 12.25
CA ALA A 327 25.12 -20.47 12.83
C ALA A 327 25.74 -19.20 12.24
N TYR A 328 25.52 -18.94 10.95
CA TYR A 328 25.97 -17.72 10.31
C TYR A 328 25.25 -16.47 10.87
N ALA A 329 23.95 -16.53 11.01
CA ALA A 329 23.15 -15.44 11.59
C ALA A 329 23.58 -15.16 13.05
N GLU A 330 23.76 -16.21 13.85
CA GLU A 330 24.21 -16.07 15.24
C GLU A 330 25.62 -15.51 15.34
N SER A 331 26.53 -15.87 14.41
CA SER A 331 27.88 -15.29 14.36
C SER A 331 27.84 -13.78 14.11
N LYS A 332 26.95 -13.32 13.21
CA LYS A 332 26.73 -11.88 12.96
C LYS A 332 26.19 -11.17 14.20
N LYS A 333 25.24 -11.78 14.88
CA LYS A 333 24.63 -11.26 16.11
C LYS A 333 25.68 -11.06 17.21
N ARG A 334 26.58 -12.02 17.41
CA ARG A 334 27.71 -11.92 18.36
C ARG A 334 28.66 -10.80 17.97
N THR A 335 29.04 -10.70 16.71
CA THR A 335 29.90 -9.61 16.22
C THR A 335 29.29 -8.24 16.53
N ILE A 336 27.97 -8.07 16.31
CA ILE A 336 27.24 -6.84 16.65
C ILE A 336 27.28 -6.59 18.16
N ALA A 337 26.99 -7.60 18.98
CA ALA A 337 26.99 -7.49 20.44
C ALA A 337 28.37 -7.02 20.97
N ASP A 338 29.44 -7.64 20.50
CA ASP A 338 30.81 -7.31 20.90
C ASP A 338 31.21 -5.91 20.46
N MET A 339 30.92 -5.55 19.21
CA MET A 339 31.29 -4.24 18.65
C MET A 339 30.58 -3.10 19.36
N PHE A 340 29.29 -3.24 19.54
CA PHE A 340 28.48 -2.21 20.17
C PHE A 340 28.48 -2.33 21.72
N LYS A 341 29.13 -3.36 22.29
CA LYS A 341 29.14 -3.63 23.74
C LYS A 341 27.73 -3.61 24.33
N ILE A 342 26.88 -4.44 23.76
CA ILE A 342 25.47 -4.66 24.14
C ILE A 342 25.22 -6.15 24.34
N SER A 343 24.11 -6.49 24.97
CA SER A 343 23.72 -7.91 25.11
C SER A 343 23.35 -8.55 23.78
N LEU A 344 23.36 -9.90 23.74
CA LEU A 344 22.88 -10.64 22.55
C LEU A 344 21.40 -10.38 22.26
N GLU A 345 20.58 -10.17 23.30
CA GLU A 345 19.17 -9.80 23.11
C GLU A 345 19.06 -8.44 22.41
N GLU A 346 19.79 -7.45 22.88
CA GLU A 346 19.82 -6.11 22.28
C GLU A 346 20.39 -6.12 20.85
N ALA A 347 21.41 -6.94 20.57
CA ALA A 347 21.95 -7.13 19.24
C ALA A 347 20.91 -7.67 18.25
N GLY A 348 19.89 -8.39 18.74
CA GLY A 348 18.76 -8.84 17.96
C GLY A 348 17.97 -7.70 17.30
N TYR A 349 17.92 -6.52 17.91
CA TYR A 349 17.28 -5.33 17.30
C TYR A 349 18.14 -4.69 16.20
N LEU A 350 19.44 -4.97 16.15
CA LEU A 350 20.35 -4.46 15.13
C LEU A 350 20.51 -5.41 13.93
N MET A 351 19.62 -6.38 13.82
CA MET A 351 19.53 -7.29 12.68
C MET A 351 18.09 -7.78 12.46
N SER A 352 17.84 -8.32 11.26
CA SER A 352 16.56 -8.97 10.92
C SER A 352 16.82 -10.06 9.88
N ILE A 353 16.11 -11.17 10.02
CA ILE A 353 16.02 -12.22 9.00
C ILE A 353 14.59 -12.20 8.46
N ASP A 354 14.44 -12.20 7.15
CA ASP A 354 13.13 -12.16 6.52
C ASP A 354 13.06 -13.03 5.28
N THR A 355 11.86 -13.46 4.94
CA THR A 355 11.59 -14.19 3.71
C THR A 355 10.58 -13.40 2.89
N ILE A 356 11.00 -12.96 1.72
CA ILE A 356 10.12 -12.29 0.78
C ILE A 356 9.71 -13.30 -0.29
N GLN A 357 8.40 -13.53 -0.37
CA GLN A 357 7.80 -14.37 -1.40
C GLN A 357 6.76 -13.55 -2.17
N LYS A 358 6.89 -13.50 -3.49
CA LYS A 358 5.92 -12.80 -4.34
C LYS A 358 5.75 -13.55 -5.66
N ASP A 359 4.50 -13.68 -6.05
CA ASP A 359 4.06 -13.95 -7.41
C ASP A 359 3.59 -12.63 -8.06
N MET A 360 3.61 -12.60 -9.37
CA MET A 360 3.22 -11.41 -10.12
C MET A 360 1.82 -11.54 -10.73
N TYR A 361 1.34 -12.77 -10.87
CA TYR A 361 0.02 -13.12 -11.34
C TYR A 361 -0.44 -14.39 -10.66
N ASP A 362 -1.59 -14.38 -10.01
CA ASP A 362 -2.20 -15.58 -9.45
C ASP A 362 -3.29 -16.10 -10.36
N VAL A 363 -3.08 -17.26 -10.95
CA VAL A 363 -4.04 -17.92 -11.85
C VAL A 363 -5.27 -18.49 -11.11
N ASN A 364 -5.22 -18.56 -9.79
CA ASN A 364 -6.30 -19.11 -8.97
C ASN A 364 -7.19 -18.03 -8.35
N GLU A 365 -6.77 -16.77 -8.39
CA GLU A 365 -7.50 -15.63 -7.82
C GLU A 365 -7.75 -14.57 -8.91
N ASP A 366 -8.98 -14.04 -8.99
CA ASP A 366 -9.38 -12.88 -9.82
C ASP A 366 -8.71 -12.80 -11.19
N GLN A 367 -8.86 -13.84 -11.99
CA GLN A 367 -8.23 -13.99 -13.31
C GLN A 367 -8.45 -12.77 -14.21
N ILE A 368 -7.42 -12.35 -14.95
CA ILE A 368 -7.57 -11.39 -16.04
C ILE A 368 -8.13 -12.11 -17.27
N THR A 369 -9.43 -11.96 -17.48
CA THR A 369 -10.16 -12.66 -18.53
C THR A 369 -10.14 -11.87 -19.83
N ILE A 370 -9.75 -12.52 -20.93
CA ILE A 370 -9.72 -11.96 -22.28
C ILE A 370 -11.00 -12.38 -23.02
N LEU A 371 -11.73 -11.40 -23.57
CA LEU A 371 -12.93 -11.60 -24.39
C LEU A 371 -12.57 -11.56 -25.88
N PHE A 372 -12.86 -12.64 -26.59
CA PHE A 372 -12.63 -12.76 -28.02
C PHE A 372 -13.86 -12.34 -28.84
N LYS A 373 -13.68 -12.15 -30.16
CA LYS A 373 -14.75 -11.70 -31.08
C LYS A 373 -15.92 -12.70 -31.25
N ASP A 374 -15.66 -13.95 -30.98
CA ASP A 374 -16.67 -15.05 -31.02
C ASP A 374 -17.40 -15.20 -29.66
N ASN A 375 -17.25 -14.24 -28.76
CA ASN A 375 -17.77 -14.24 -27.39
C ASN A 375 -17.17 -15.33 -26.47
N THR A 376 -16.11 -16.00 -26.89
CA THR A 376 -15.37 -16.89 -25.99
C THR A 376 -14.48 -16.08 -25.02
N THR A 377 -14.24 -16.64 -23.86
CA THR A 377 -13.37 -16.04 -22.84
C THR A 377 -12.27 -17.01 -22.46
N LYS A 378 -11.05 -16.49 -22.25
CA LYS A 378 -9.91 -17.25 -21.74
C LYS A 378 -9.13 -16.41 -20.75
N ASP A 379 -8.46 -17.06 -19.82
CA ASP A 379 -7.48 -16.39 -18.97
C ASP A 379 -6.31 -15.83 -19.79
N ILE A 380 -5.69 -14.73 -19.31
CA ILE A 380 -4.53 -14.15 -19.97
C ILE A 380 -3.38 -15.15 -20.10
N SER A 381 -3.22 -16.08 -19.16
CA SER A 381 -2.17 -17.10 -19.19
C SER A 381 -2.32 -18.10 -20.34
N GLU A 382 -3.54 -18.32 -20.80
CA GLU A 382 -3.85 -19.17 -21.96
C GLU A 382 -3.86 -18.39 -23.27
N SER A 383 -3.96 -17.07 -23.19
CA SER A 383 -4.15 -16.19 -24.35
C SER A 383 -2.86 -15.49 -24.79
N SER A 384 -1.87 -15.40 -23.90
CA SER A 384 -0.62 -14.66 -24.14
C SER A 384 0.26 -15.38 -25.16
N GLU A 385 0.70 -14.63 -26.18
CA GLU A 385 1.62 -15.11 -27.21
C GLU A 385 3.09 -14.72 -26.91
N LEU A 386 3.31 -13.60 -26.22
CA LEU A 386 4.64 -13.03 -25.98
C LEU A 386 5.23 -13.48 -24.64
N LEU A 387 4.40 -13.69 -23.64
CA LEU A 387 4.83 -13.99 -22.28
C LEU A 387 4.44 -15.40 -21.90
N ASN A 388 5.39 -16.19 -21.45
CA ASN A 388 5.07 -17.39 -20.69
C ASN A 388 4.59 -16.95 -19.30
N ILE A 389 3.29 -16.61 -19.18
CA ILE A 389 2.69 -16.10 -17.94
C ILE A 389 2.76 -17.14 -16.82
N ALA A 390 2.86 -18.44 -17.15
CA ALA A 390 3.15 -19.48 -16.18
C ALA A 390 4.50 -19.25 -15.45
N LEU A 391 5.46 -18.54 -16.07
CA LEU A 391 6.68 -18.11 -15.41
C LEU A 391 6.45 -16.88 -14.51
N LEU A 392 5.44 -16.06 -14.80
CA LEU A 392 5.09 -14.91 -13.95
C LEU A 392 4.31 -15.34 -12.70
N SER A 393 3.59 -16.44 -12.76
CA SER A 393 2.89 -17.03 -11.61
C SER A 393 3.82 -17.87 -10.72
N LYS A 394 5.08 -18.12 -11.14
CA LYS A 394 6.06 -18.78 -10.29
C LYS A 394 6.43 -17.89 -9.11
N LYS A 395 6.14 -18.38 -7.90
CA LYS A 395 6.53 -17.73 -6.65
C LYS A 395 8.05 -17.64 -6.54
N ILE A 396 8.57 -16.41 -6.58
CA ILE A 396 9.98 -16.15 -6.31
C ILE A 396 10.12 -15.93 -4.82
N ARG A 397 10.94 -16.78 -4.18
CA ARG A 397 11.26 -16.67 -2.76
C ARG A 397 12.72 -16.26 -2.62
N LYS A 398 12.98 -15.23 -1.81
CA LYS A 398 14.32 -14.78 -1.44
C LYS A 398 14.40 -14.61 0.06
N TYR A 399 15.54 -14.95 0.62
CA TYR A 399 15.83 -14.83 2.04
C TYR A 399 16.78 -13.67 2.27
N TYR A 400 16.45 -12.80 3.20
CA TYR A 400 17.17 -11.57 3.49
C TYR A 400 17.76 -11.64 4.89
N LEU A 401 19.05 -11.37 5.01
CA LEU A 401 19.69 -11.05 6.27
C LEU A 401 20.08 -9.57 6.23
N CYS A 402 19.41 -8.79 7.07
CA CYS A 402 19.69 -7.38 7.25
C CYS A 402 20.37 -7.18 8.59
N TYR A 403 21.49 -6.46 8.65
CA TYR A 403 22.21 -6.24 9.89
C TYR A 403 22.98 -4.93 9.89
N GLN A 404 23.25 -4.43 11.11
CA GLN A 404 24.01 -3.20 11.34
C GLN A 404 25.37 -3.28 10.66
N ARG A 405 25.75 -2.18 9.99
CA ARG A 405 27.10 -2.05 9.42
C ARG A 405 28.14 -1.89 10.50
N PHE A 406 29.26 -2.46 10.29
CA PHE A 406 30.43 -2.35 11.13
C PHE A 406 31.70 -2.18 10.29
#